data_7bb99b963a2e063a880eb4b7e3b200c8
#
_entry.id   7bb99b963a2e063a880eb4b7e3b200c8
#
_cell.length_a   1.000
_cell.length_b   1.000
_cell.length_c   1.000
_cell.angle_alpha   90.00
_cell.angle_beta   90.00
_cell.angle_gamma   90.00
#
_symmetry.space_group_name_H-M   'P 1'
#
loop_
_entity.id
_entity.type
_entity.pdbx_description
1 polymer ?
#
loop_
_entity_poly.entity_id
_entity_poly.type
_entity_poly.pdbx_seq_one_letter_code
_entity_poly.pdbx_strand_id
1 'polypeptide(L)'
;MNTYSSEELQNISSDFRATARRLSRTDYSQCDANLKRFIAFIDSNPFTNTFISENNTKPYDVPEILKARGWLDPFEVSPVITEEISFEYQLLKYAIENFDGDFTRLYSTRHYVKAKSTANDEMHTFIEHIVDPLIDYIAEHIRKAYERAHQEESQSKTEMPQALTATNSTIVFNSKVGGDIATTVNLQSETRDSAQEIIKQMAELLDSTNIDNSDEILEILESINDNIKDNQKPKKGFLTALKSLCSGTTAMAGLATALIKLLTA
;
A
#
# COMPACT_ATOMS: atom_id res chain seq x y z
N MET A 1 -23.87 4.86 -7.75
CA MET A 1 -22.46 4.65 -7.34
C MET A 1 -22.44 3.51 -6.37
N ASN A 2 -21.63 2.47 -6.56
CA ASN A 2 -21.43 1.45 -5.53
C ASN A 2 -20.68 2.10 -4.37
N THR A 3 -21.30 2.14 -3.21
CA THR A 3 -20.68 2.67 -2.01
C THR A 3 -19.91 1.52 -1.36
N TYR A 4 -18.59 1.56 -1.42
CA TYR A 4 -17.73 0.58 -0.75
C TYR A 4 -17.59 0.94 0.73
N SER A 5 -17.63 -0.07 1.60
CA SER A 5 -17.33 0.10 3.02
C SER A 5 -15.82 0.30 3.26
N SER A 6 -15.47 0.83 4.42
CA SER A 6 -14.05 0.98 4.81
C SER A 6 -13.33 -0.39 4.85
N GLU A 7 -14.00 -1.45 5.27
CA GLU A 7 -13.45 -2.81 5.30
C GLU A 7 -13.19 -3.36 3.87
N GLU A 8 -14.11 -3.15 2.93
CA GLU A 8 -13.92 -3.56 1.53
C GLU A 8 -12.75 -2.83 0.90
N LEU A 9 -12.63 -1.52 1.13
CA LEU A 9 -11.51 -0.72 0.61
C LEU A 9 -10.17 -1.11 1.24
N GLN A 10 -10.15 -1.49 2.51
CA GLN A 10 -8.96 -2.02 3.17
C GLN A 10 -8.50 -3.34 2.53
N ASN A 11 -9.44 -4.23 2.21
CA ASN A 11 -9.13 -5.49 1.53
C ASN A 11 -8.60 -5.24 0.11
N ILE A 12 -9.25 -4.35 -0.66
CA ILE A 12 -8.78 -3.94 -1.99
C ILE A 12 -7.36 -3.35 -1.89
N SER A 13 -7.10 -2.49 -0.91
CA SER A 13 -5.77 -1.91 -0.68
C SER A 13 -4.71 -2.97 -0.40
N SER A 14 -5.01 -3.95 0.44
CA SER A 14 -4.09 -5.04 0.78
C SER A 14 -3.73 -5.88 -0.46
N ASP A 15 -4.75 -6.30 -1.22
CA ASP A 15 -4.56 -7.12 -2.42
C ASP A 15 -3.84 -6.35 -3.54
N PHE A 16 -4.16 -5.07 -3.70
CA PHE A 16 -3.48 -4.19 -4.65
C PHE A 16 -2.00 -4.07 -4.30
N ARG A 17 -1.68 -3.73 -3.05
CA ARG A 17 -0.29 -3.60 -2.58
C ARG A 17 0.50 -4.88 -2.75
N ALA A 18 -0.09 -6.05 -2.45
CA ALA A 18 0.57 -7.33 -2.64
C ALA A 18 0.92 -7.60 -4.11
N THR A 19 0.02 -7.23 -5.04
CA THR A 19 0.22 -7.41 -6.47
C THR A 19 1.22 -6.39 -7.04
N ALA A 20 1.10 -5.12 -6.65
CA ALA A 20 2.01 -4.04 -7.02
C ALA A 20 3.45 -4.33 -6.57
N ARG A 21 3.63 -4.72 -5.31
CA ARG A 21 4.94 -5.08 -4.76
C ARG A 21 5.63 -6.20 -5.55
N ARG A 22 4.87 -7.20 -6.01
CA ARG A 22 5.44 -8.28 -6.84
C ARG A 22 5.95 -7.76 -8.18
N LEU A 23 5.29 -6.76 -8.75
CA LEU A 23 5.72 -6.15 -10.00
C LEU A 23 6.92 -5.22 -9.78
N SER A 24 6.88 -4.32 -8.79
CA SER A 24 7.98 -3.39 -8.49
C SER A 24 9.28 -4.10 -8.10
N ARG A 25 9.19 -5.28 -7.50
CA ARG A 25 10.34 -6.10 -7.08
C ARG A 25 10.62 -7.28 -7.99
N THR A 26 10.06 -7.30 -9.19
CA THR A 26 10.24 -8.43 -10.11
C THR A 26 11.68 -8.50 -10.62
N ASP A 27 12.13 -9.72 -10.90
CA ASP A 27 13.33 -9.93 -11.70
C ASP A 27 12.97 -10.13 -13.19
N TYR A 28 13.97 -10.08 -14.04
CA TYR A 28 13.80 -10.22 -15.49
C TYR A 28 13.09 -11.53 -15.88
N SER A 29 13.27 -12.61 -15.11
CA SER A 29 12.71 -13.93 -15.42
C SER A 29 11.22 -14.06 -15.10
N GLN A 30 10.67 -13.14 -14.28
CA GLN A 30 9.28 -13.17 -13.81
C GLN A 30 8.46 -11.94 -14.22
N CYS A 31 9.08 -11.02 -14.94
CA CYS A 31 8.47 -9.72 -15.25
C CYS A 31 7.15 -9.85 -16.03
N ASP A 32 7.07 -10.77 -16.99
CA ASP A 32 5.88 -11.06 -17.80
C ASP A 32 4.71 -11.55 -16.95
N ALA A 33 4.98 -12.52 -16.08
CA ALA A 33 3.95 -13.08 -15.20
C ALA A 33 3.45 -12.08 -14.18
N ASN A 34 4.34 -11.25 -13.62
CA ASN A 34 3.97 -10.24 -12.64
C ASN A 34 3.23 -9.06 -13.28
N LEU A 35 3.60 -8.64 -14.48
CA LEU A 35 2.83 -7.64 -15.24
C LEU A 35 1.41 -8.13 -15.55
N LYS A 36 1.27 -9.37 -16.05
CA LYS A 36 -0.05 -9.95 -16.33
C LYS A 36 -0.94 -10.00 -15.09
N ARG A 37 -0.37 -10.37 -13.92
CA ARG A 37 -1.11 -10.37 -12.65
C ARG A 37 -1.55 -8.96 -12.24
N PHE A 38 -0.67 -7.99 -12.39
CA PHE A 38 -0.95 -6.59 -12.03
C PHE A 38 -2.08 -6.03 -12.89
N ILE A 39 -2.00 -6.15 -14.20
CA ILE A 39 -3.06 -5.67 -15.09
C ILE A 39 -4.35 -6.48 -14.92
N ALA A 40 -4.27 -7.80 -14.72
CA ALA A 40 -5.46 -8.61 -14.45
C ALA A 40 -6.16 -8.19 -13.15
N PHE A 41 -5.42 -7.82 -12.11
CA PHE A 41 -6.01 -7.26 -10.90
C PHE A 41 -6.74 -5.94 -11.18
N ILE A 42 -6.10 -5.01 -11.87
CA ILE A 42 -6.70 -3.72 -12.25
C ILE A 42 -7.99 -3.92 -13.03
N ASP A 43 -7.97 -4.79 -14.03
CA ASP A 43 -9.10 -5.03 -14.94
C ASP A 43 -10.26 -5.78 -14.26
N SER A 44 -9.96 -6.71 -13.36
CA SER A 44 -10.97 -7.56 -12.71
C SER A 44 -11.59 -6.94 -11.45
N ASN A 45 -10.87 -6.05 -10.77
CA ASN A 45 -11.41 -5.37 -9.59
C ASN A 45 -12.25 -4.16 -10.01
N PRO A 46 -13.57 -4.12 -9.69
CA PRO A 46 -14.45 -3.05 -10.15
C PRO A 46 -14.02 -1.65 -9.69
N PHE A 47 -13.39 -1.53 -8.53
CA PHE A 47 -12.95 -0.25 -7.98
C PHE A 47 -11.78 0.33 -8.78
N THR A 48 -10.72 -0.46 -8.98
CA THR A 48 -9.55 -0.02 -9.76
C THR A 48 -9.86 0.11 -11.24
N ASN A 49 -10.71 -0.77 -11.78
CA ASN A 49 -11.16 -0.68 -13.17
C ASN A 49 -11.94 0.62 -13.44
N THR A 50 -12.83 1.02 -12.52
CA THR A 50 -13.55 2.30 -12.63
C THR A 50 -12.57 3.46 -12.63
N PHE A 51 -11.59 3.48 -11.71
CA PHE A 51 -10.56 4.51 -11.67
C PHE A 51 -9.79 4.62 -12.99
N ILE A 52 -9.34 3.51 -13.54
CA ILE A 52 -8.64 3.51 -14.83
C ILE A 52 -9.56 4.00 -15.94
N SER A 53 -10.82 3.54 -16.00
CA SER A 53 -11.77 3.94 -17.03
C SER A 53 -12.06 5.45 -17.03
N GLU A 54 -12.12 6.05 -15.85
CA GLU A 54 -12.34 7.50 -15.67
C GLU A 54 -11.10 8.33 -16.05
N ASN A 55 -9.90 7.78 -15.92
CA ASN A 55 -8.65 8.48 -16.19
C ASN A 55 -8.00 8.10 -17.53
N ASN A 56 -8.37 6.99 -18.15
CA ASN A 56 -7.89 6.56 -19.47
C ASN A 56 -8.67 7.27 -20.59
N THR A 57 -8.55 8.59 -20.65
CA THR A 57 -9.37 9.46 -21.51
C THR A 57 -8.70 9.80 -22.83
N LYS A 58 -7.39 9.64 -22.96
CA LYS A 58 -6.61 9.96 -24.15
C LYS A 58 -6.10 8.68 -24.81
N PRO A 59 -6.47 8.40 -26.06
CA PRO A 59 -5.91 7.27 -26.80
C PRO A 59 -4.47 7.57 -27.23
N TYR A 60 -3.59 6.57 -27.13
CA TYR A 60 -2.21 6.61 -27.60
C TYR A 60 -1.98 5.54 -28.66
N ASP A 61 -1.34 5.93 -29.77
CA ASP A 61 -0.85 4.99 -30.76
C ASP A 61 0.52 4.44 -30.29
N VAL A 62 0.45 3.46 -29.37
CA VAL A 62 1.66 2.86 -28.77
C VAL A 62 2.61 2.31 -29.86
N PRO A 63 2.15 1.59 -30.91
CA PRO A 63 3.01 1.14 -32.00
C PRO A 63 3.79 2.29 -32.67
N GLU A 64 3.12 3.40 -32.98
CA GLU A 64 3.76 4.54 -33.63
C GLU A 64 4.73 5.25 -32.66
N ILE A 65 4.37 5.38 -31.37
CA ILE A 65 5.27 5.91 -30.36
C ILE A 65 6.55 5.07 -30.25
N LEU A 66 6.43 3.75 -30.19
CA LEU A 66 7.58 2.84 -30.11
C LEU A 66 8.45 2.91 -31.38
N LYS A 67 7.83 3.08 -32.54
CA LYS A 67 8.52 3.20 -33.82
C LYS A 67 9.21 4.56 -33.99
N ALA A 68 8.55 5.64 -33.57
CA ALA A 68 9.07 7.01 -33.69
C ALA A 68 10.17 7.29 -32.67
N ARG A 69 10.11 6.63 -31.51
CA ARG A 69 11.09 6.79 -30.43
C ARG A 69 12.43 6.20 -30.84
N GLY A 70 13.49 7.00 -30.69
CA GLY A 70 14.85 6.48 -30.82
C GLY A 70 15.15 5.44 -29.75
N TRP A 71 15.98 4.49 -30.09
CA TRP A 71 16.38 3.41 -29.17
C TRP A 71 16.85 3.89 -27.78
N LEU A 72 17.40 5.11 -27.69
CA LEU A 72 17.96 5.68 -26.46
C LEU A 72 17.07 6.75 -25.83
N ASP A 73 15.94 7.08 -26.45
CA ASP A 73 15.11 8.18 -25.98
C ASP A 73 14.16 7.73 -24.87
N PRO A 74 13.98 8.53 -23.80
CA PRO A 74 12.98 8.26 -22.79
C PRO A 74 11.57 8.35 -23.38
N PHE A 75 10.58 7.82 -22.69
CA PHE A 75 9.20 8.11 -23.01
C PHE A 75 8.88 9.56 -22.64
N GLU A 76 8.20 10.25 -23.54
CA GLU A 76 7.64 11.56 -23.24
C GLU A 76 6.31 11.37 -22.49
N VAL A 77 6.37 11.53 -21.17
CA VAL A 77 5.19 11.42 -20.30
C VAL A 77 4.57 12.81 -20.15
N SER A 78 3.22 12.87 -20.25
CA SER A 78 2.49 14.13 -20.09
C SER A 78 2.55 14.62 -18.64
N PRO A 79 2.66 15.95 -18.39
CA PRO A 79 2.52 16.50 -17.04
C PRO A 79 1.07 16.49 -16.52
N VAL A 80 0.11 16.06 -17.36
CA VAL A 80 -1.30 15.94 -16.99
C VAL A 80 -1.55 14.52 -16.48
N ILE A 81 -1.90 14.39 -15.21
CA ILE A 81 -2.05 13.10 -14.51
C ILE A 81 -2.97 12.11 -15.26
N THR A 82 -4.10 12.56 -15.78
CA THR A 82 -5.02 11.67 -16.51
C THR A 82 -4.43 11.18 -17.83
N GLU A 83 -3.62 11.98 -18.50
CA GLU A 83 -2.90 11.58 -19.71
C GLU A 83 -1.74 10.64 -19.40
N GLU A 84 -1.04 10.87 -18.29
CA GLU A 84 0.02 9.99 -17.77
C GLU A 84 -0.55 8.60 -17.47
N ILE A 85 -1.61 8.52 -16.66
CA ILE A 85 -2.32 7.26 -16.36
C ILE A 85 -2.78 6.57 -17.66
N SER A 86 -3.35 7.34 -18.61
CA SER A 86 -3.76 6.81 -19.91
C SER A 86 -2.61 6.17 -20.66
N PHE A 87 -1.47 6.87 -20.72
CA PHE A 87 -0.27 6.42 -21.43
C PHE A 87 0.31 5.16 -20.79
N GLU A 88 0.55 5.19 -19.48
CA GLU A 88 1.17 4.09 -18.74
C GLU A 88 0.31 2.82 -18.83
N TYR A 89 -0.98 2.93 -18.56
CA TYR A 89 -1.89 1.80 -18.64
C TYR A 89 -1.94 1.20 -20.06
N GLN A 90 -2.09 2.03 -21.11
CA GLN A 90 -2.13 1.56 -22.51
C GLN A 90 -0.81 0.95 -22.94
N LEU A 91 0.33 1.51 -22.51
CA LEU A 91 1.65 0.96 -22.79
C LEU A 91 1.83 -0.43 -22.18
N LEU A 92 1.41 -0.63 -20.92
CA LEU A 92 1.51 -1.93 -20.24
C LEU A 92 0.52 -2.95 -20.83
N LYS A 93 -0.69 -2.54 -21.21
CA LYS A 93 -1.64 -3.39 -21.94
C LYS A 93 -1.07 -3.84 -23.26
N TYR A 94 -0.45 -2.93 -24.02
CA TYR A 94 0.18 -3.25 -25.28
C TYR A 94 1.29 -4.31 -25.12
N ALA A 95 2.09 -4.24 -24.05
CA ALA A 95 3.10 -5.25 -23.77
C ALA A 95 2.48 -6.64 -23.57
N ILE A 96 1.36 -6.72 -22.87
CA ILE A 96 0.65 -8.01 -22.67
C ILE A 96 0.12 -8.57 -23.99
N GLU A 97 -0.52 -7.72 -24.78
CA GLU A 97 -1.19 -8.13 -26.01
C GLU A 97 -0.23 -8.49 -27.15
N ASN A 98 0.91 -7.80 -27.26
CA ASN A 98 1.83 -7.91 -28.37
C ASN A 98 3.15 -8.61 -28.04
N PHE A 99 3.54 -8.67 -26.77
CA PHE A 99 4.83 -9.22 -26.32
C PHE A 99 4.67 -10.27 -25.23
N ASP A 100 3.47 -10.78 -25.03
CA ASP A 100 3.15 -11.78 -23.99
C ASP A 100 3.52 -11.34 -22.55
N GLY A 101 3.50 -10.02 -22.32
CA GLY A 101 3.87 -9.41 -21.04
C GLY A 101 5.36 -9.12 -20.89
N ASP A 102 6.17 -9.43 -21.87
CA ASP A 102 7.59 -9.05 -21.91
C ASP A 102 7.70 -7.53 -22.18
N PHE A 103 7.55 -6.75 -21.11
CA PHE A 103 7.65 -5.29 -21.19
C PHE A 103 9.10 -4.80 -21.40
N THR A 104 10.09 -5.69 -21.31
CA THR A 104 11.47 -5.34 -21.65
C THR A 104 11.61 -4.91 -23.10
N ARG A 105 10.69 -5.33 -23.96
CA ARG A 105 10.62 -4.94 -25.37
C ARG A 105 10.07 -3.53 -25.59
N LEU A 106 9.52 -2.87 -24.54
CA LEU A 106 9.02 -1.50 -24.62
C LEU A 106 10.12 -0.46 -24.47
N TYR A 107 11.22 -0.79 -23.81
CA TYR A 107 12.24 0.16 -23.47
C TYR A 107 13.61 -0.22 -24.04
N SER A 108 14.37 0.82 -24.32
CA SER A 108 15.80 0.71 -24.51
C SER A 108 16.47 1.41 -23.34
N THR A 109 17.45 0.78 -22.83
CA THR A 109 17.91 0.90 -21.47
C THR A 109 19.14 1.77 -21.29
N ARG A 110 19.84 2.07 -22.39
CA ARG A 110 21.11 2.79 -22.30
C ARG A 110 20.99 4.25 -21.87
N HIS A 111 19.79 4.80 -21.92
CA HIS A 111 19.58 6.21 -21.55
C HIS A 111 19.51 6.43 -20.04
N TYR A 112 18.98 5.46 -19.32
CA TYR A 112 18.81 5.56 -17.86
C TYR A 112 19.95 4.94 -17.07
N VAL A 113 20.88 4.24 -17.72
CA VAL A 113 21.81 3.37 -17.01
C VAL A 113 23.26 3.61 -17.41
N LYS A 114 24.15 3.60 -16.42
CA LYS A 114 25.60 3.68 -16.58
C LYS A 114 26.12 2.49 -17.39
N ALA A 115 27.23 2.67 -18.09
CA ALA A 115 27.85 1.75 -19.06
C ALA A 115 28.13 0.28 -18.60
N LYS A 116 27.61 -0.14 -17.44
CA LYS A 116 27.74 -1.51 -16.88
C LYS A 116 26.45 -2.03 -16.24
N SER A 117 25.29 -1.57 -16.69
CA SER A 117 24.01 -2.03 -16.14
C SER A 117 23.69 -3.46 -16.54
N THR A 118 22.99 -4.15 -15.66
CA THR A 118 22.39 -5.46 -15.94
C THR A 118 20.99 -5.30 -16.53
N ALA A 119 20.42 -6.35 -17.13
CA ALA A 119 19.04 -6.34 -17.59
C ALA A 119 18.04 -6.05 -16.45
N ASN A 120 18.37 -6.45 -15.23
CA ASN A 120 17.56 -6.13 -14.04
C ASN A 120 17.60 -4.63 -13.71
N ASP A 121 18.79 -3.98 -13.75
CA ASP A 121 18.90 -2.54 -13.48
C ASP A 121 18.05 -1.74 -14.47
N GLU A 122 18.07 -2.16 -15.70
CA GLU A 122 17.33 -1.54 -16.80
C GLU A 122 15.81 -1.70 -16.59
N MET A 123 15.41 -2.87 -16.23
CA MET A 123 14.00 -3.17 -15.92
C MET A 123 13.51 -2.37 -14.71
N HIS A 124 14.30 -2.31 -13.64
CA HIS A 124 13.92 -1.51 -12.47
C HIS A 124 13.79 -0.02 -12.79
N THR A 125 14.68 0.51 -13.63
CA THR A 125 14.56 1.90 -14.10
C THR A 125 13.26 2.13 -14.88
N PHE A 126 12.86 1.20 -15.74
CA PHE A 126 11.58 1.29 -16.44
C PHE A 126 10.40 1.23 -15.43
N ILE A 127 10.45 0.31 -14.47
CA ILE A 127 9.44 0.21 -13.42
C ILE A 127 9.33 1.53 -12.67
N GLU A 128 10.43 2.08 -12.19
CA GLU A 128 10.48 3.35 -11.45
C GLU A 128 9.87 4.54 -12.21
N HIS A 129 10.06 4.59 -13.53
CA HIS A 129 9.62 5.75 -14.32
C HIS A 129 8.23 5.57 -14.97
N ILE A 130 7.75 4.36 -15.15
CA ILE A 130 6.51 4.07 -15.90
C ILE A 130 5.49 3.29 -15.07
N VAL A 131 5.95 2.36 -14.22
CA VAL A 131 5.03 1.47 -13.50
C VAL A 131 4.68 2.03 -12.13
N ASP A 132 5.68 2.50 -11.39
CA ASP A 132 5.50 3.00 -10.03
C ASP A 132 4.59 4.24 -9.97
N PRO A 133 4.64 5.22 -10.91
CA PRO A 133 3.66 6.31 -10.93
C PRO A 133 2.22 5.82 -11.05
N LEU A 134 1.94 4.86 -11.94
CA LEU A 134 0.60 4.26 -12.04
C LEU A 134 0.16 3.56 -10.75
N ILE A 135 1.09 2.84 -10.11
CA ILE A 135 0.85 2.21 -8.79
C ILE A 135 0.48 3.27 -7.76
N ASP A 136 1.24 4.36 -7.69
CA ASP A 136 1.01 5.43 -6.73
C ASP A 136 -0.33 6.13 -6.93
N TYR A 137 -0.73 6.40 -8.18
CA TYR A 137 -2.05 7.00 -8.47
C TYR A 137 -3.19 6.09 -8.03
N ILE A 138 -3.12 4.79 -8.29
CA ILE A 138 -4.15 3.82 -7.87
C ILE A 138 -4.17 3.69 -6.34
N ALA A 139 -3.00 3.56 -5.70
CA ALA A 139 -2.88 3.45 -4.25
C ALA A 139 -3.48 4.68 -3.54
N GLU A 140 -3.17 5.87 -4.05
CA GLU A 140 -3.69 7.13 -3.51
C GLU A 140 -5.21 7.24 -3.70
N HIS A 141 -5.74 6.75 -4.83
CA HIS A 141 -7.19 6.72 -5.05
C HIS A 141 -7.90 5.80 -4.05
N ILE A 142 -7.35 4.60 -3.80
CA ILE A 142 -7.88 3.65 -2.81
C ILE A 142 -7.82 4.28 -1.41
N ARG A 143 -6.71 4.91 -1.04
CA ARG A 143 -6.51 5.57 0.25
C ARG A 143 -7.56 6.68 0.48
N LYS A 144 -7.75 7.56 -0.50
CA LYS A 144 -8.76 8.64 -0.40
C LYS A 144 -10.18 8.12 -0.28
N ALA A 145 -10.51 7.03 -0.98
CA ALA A 145 -11.82 6.41 -0.86
C ALA A 145 -12.02 5.79 0.52
N TYR A 146 -11.02 5.09 1.05
CA TYR A 146 -11.02 4.52 2.40
C TYR A 146 -11.25 5.60 3.46
N GLU A 147 -10.52 6.71 3.39
CA GLU A 147 -10.66 7.80 4.36
C GLU A 147 -12.07 8.40 4.35
N ARG A 148 -12.69 8.57 3.17
CA ARG A 148 -14.07 9.04 3.04
C ARG A 148 -15.07 8.06 3.65
N ALA A 149 -14.98 6.77 3.28
CA ALA A 149 -15.87 5.75 3.81
C ALA A 149 -15.77 5.64 5.34
N HIS A 150 -14.55 5.68 5.87
CA HIS A 150 -14.31 5.63 7.30
C HIS A 150 -14.88 6.85 8.05
N GLN A 151 -14.80 8.04 7.45
CA GLN A 151 -15.42 9.26 8.02
C GLN A 151 -16.95 9.17 8.02
N GLU A 152 -17.56 8.71 6.91
CA GLU A 152 -19.01 8.55 6.79
C GLU A 152 -19.55 7.51 7.79
N GLU A 153 -18.86 6.37 7.95
CA GLU A 153 -19.20 5.34 8.93
C GLU A 153 -19.09 5.85 10.38
N SER A 154 -18.12 6.73 10.65
CA SER A 154 -17.93 7.33 11.97
C SER A 154 -19.02 8.36 12.29
N GLN A 155 -19.45 9.15 11.30
CA GLN A 155 -20.52 10.13 11.46
C GLN A 155 -21.89 9.47 11.63
N SER A 156 -22.19 8.42 10.87
CA SER A 156 -23.46 7.69 11.00
C SER A 156 -23.63 6.97 12.34
N LYS A 157 -22.52 6.64 13.01
CA LYS A 157 -22.55 6.11 14.39
C LYS A 157 -22.82 7.21 15.45
N THR A 158 -22.63 8.47 15.12
CA THR A 158 -22.86 9.60 16.04
C THR A 158 -24.28 10.18 15.94
N GLU A 159 -25.03 9.87 14.88
CA GLU A 159 -26.43 10.31 14.69
C GLU A 159 -27.47 9.32 15.21
N MET A 160 -27.22 8.63 16.30
CA MET A 160 -28.35 8.03 17.04
C MET A 160 -29.08 9.13 17.81
N PRO A 161 -30.42 9.23 17.69
CA PRO A 161 -31.16 10.32 18.33
C PRO A 161 -30.99 10.27 19.84
N GLN A 162 -30.45 11.33 20.42
CA GLN A 162 -30.58 11.59 21.84
C GLN A 162 -32.05 11.95 22.15
N ALA A 163 -32.83 10.93 22.39
CA ALA A 163 -34.13 11.09 22.98
C ALA A 163 -34.31 10.05 24.07
N LEU A 164 -33.71 10.31 25.23
CA LEU A 164 -34.21 9.80 26.50
C LEU A 164 -33.61 10.64 27.63
N THR A 165 -34.32 11.67 27.99
CA THR A 165 -34.24 12.29 29.31
C THR A 165 -34.61 11.24 30.34
N ALA A 166 -33.63 10.63 30.95
CA ALA A 166 -33.86 9.73 32.07
C ALA A 166 -33.37 10.37 33.36
N THR A 167 -34.29 10.81 34.12
CA THR A 167 -34.25 11.03 35.57
C THR A 167 -33.61 9.82 36.27
N ASN A 168 -32.61 10.09 37.11
CA ASN A 168 -32.01 9.24 38.12
C ASN A 168 -32.50 7.77 38.17
N SER A 169 -31.74 6.87 37.62
CA SER A 169 -31.79 5.45 37.96
C SER A 169 -30.42 4.83 37.72
N THR A 170 -29.76 4.44 38.79
CA THR A 170 -28.55 3.62 38.76
C THR A 170 -28.93 2.23 38.26
N ILE A 171 -28.64 1.91 37.01
CA ILE A 171 -28.79 0.56 36.49
C ILE A 171 -27.39 -0.06 36.40
N VAL A 172 -27.15 -1.03 37.28
CA VAL A 172 -25.98 -1.92 37.21
C VAL A 172 -26.29 -2.99 36.17
N PHE A 173 -25.72 -2.86 34.99
CA PHE A 173 -25.73 -3.94 34.00
C PHE A 173 -24.56 -4.91 34.25
N ASN A 174 -24.91 -6.06 34.83
CA ASN A 174 -24.05 -7.21 34.87
C ASN A 174 -24.41 -8.10 33.66
N SER A 175 -23.81 -7.87 32.49
CA SER A 175 -23.96 -8.75 31.34
C SER A 175 -22.61 -9.18 30.83
N LYS A 176 -22.31 -10.44 31.07
CA LYS A 176 -21.31 -11.20 30.32
C LYS A 176 -21.78 -11.30 28.86
N VAL A 177 -21.27 -10.51 27.99
CA VAL A 177 -21.30 -10.74 26.54
C VAL A 177 -19.88 -10.58 26.03
N GLY A 178 -19.32 -11.71 25.55
CA GLY A 178 -18.04 -11.70 24.84
C GLY A 178 -18.21 -11.01 23.49
N GLY A 179 -17.63 -9.87 23.36
CA GLY A 179 -17.48 -9.11 22.13
C GLY A 179 -16.41 -8.07 22.38
N ASP A 180 -15.41 -8.00 21.53
CA ASP A 180 -14.32 -7.01 21.61
C ASP A 180 -14.90 -5.59 21.59
N ILE A 181 -15.01 -4.99 22.75
CA ILE A 181 -15.25 -3.56 22.88
C ILE A 181 -13.87 -2.90 22.61
N ALA A 182 -13.73 -2.30 21.45
CA ALA A 182 -12.60 -1.40 21.18
C ALA A 182 -12.72 -0.21 22.14
N THR A 183 -12.06 -0.31 23.29
CA THR A 183 -11.90 0.81 24.20
C THR A 183 -10.92 1.78 23.52
N THR A 184 -11.42 2.92 23.06
CA THR A 184 -10.57 4.05 22.64
C THR A 184 -9.82 4.56 23.86
N VAL A 185 -8.69 3.97 24.17
CA VAL A 185 -7.77 4.49 25.17
C VAL A 185 -6.86 5.44 24.42
N ASN A 186 -7.05 6.74 24.62
CA ASN A 186 -6.15 7.77 24.13
C ASN A 186 -4.75 7.50 24.66
N LEU A 187 -3.82 7.18 23.77
CA LEU A 187 -2.40 7.09 24.10
C LEU A 187 -1.91 8.48 24.53
N GLN A 188 -1.28 8.57 25.69
CA GLN A 188 -0.66 9.81 26.12
C GLN A 188 0.42 10.24 25.12
N SER A 189 0.59 11.54 24.88
CA SER A 189 1.54 12.04 23.87
C SER A 189 2.96 11.51 24.08
N GLU A 190 3.42 11.43 25.32
CA GLU A 190 4.73 10.87 25.68
C GLU A 190 4.89 9.39 25.30
N THR A 191 3.83 8.59 25.45
CA THR A 191 3.82 7.17 25.04
C THR A 191 3.91 7.05 23.52
N ARG A 192 3.22 7.93 22.79
CA ARG A 192 3.23 7.95 21.33
C ARG A 192 4.60 8.32 20.79
N ASP A 193 5.21 9.38 21.29
CA ASP A 193 6.51 9.85 20.84
C ASP A 193 7.61 8.78 21.13
N SER A 194 7.53 8.15 22.30
CA SER A 194 8.44 7.05 22.65
C SER A 194 8.26 5.80 21.76
N ALA A 195 7.03 5.48 21.42
CA ALA A 195 6.75 4.34 20.52
C ALA A 195 7.26 4.61 19.10
N GLN A 196 7.08 5.82 18.58
CA GLN A 196 7.58 6.21 17.25
C GLN A 196 9.10 6.19 17.19
N GLU A 197 9.78 6.60 18.26
CA GLU A 197 11.25 6.54 18.33
C GLU A 197 11.75 5.07 18.32
N ILE A 198 11.09 4.16 19.04
CA ILE A 198 11.44 2.73 19.00
C ILE A 198 11.21 2.15 17.61
N ILE A 199 10.10 2.48 16.94
CA ILE A 199 9.79 2.03 15.57
C ILE A 199 10.87 2.50 14.59
N LYS A 200 11.32 3.76 14.72
CA LYS A 200 12.39 4.32 13.89
C LYS A 200 13.71 3.56 14.11
N GLN A 201 14.09 3.29 15.36
CA GLN A 201 15.29 2.51 15.67
C GLN A 201 15.22 1.07 15.11
N MET A 202 14.03 0.46 15.13
CA MET A 202 13.84 -0.86 14.52
C MET A 202 14.00 -0.82 13.00
N ALA A 203 13.47 0.20 12.34
CA ALA A 203 13.61 0.38 10.89
C ALA A 203 15.08 0.61 10.50
N GLU A 204 15.80 1.47 11.20
CA GLU A 204 17.23 1.72 10.97
C GLU A 204 18.08 0.44 11.19
N LEU A 205 17.69 -0.39 12.14
CA LEU A 205 18.38 -1.66 12.40
C LEU A 205 18.12 -2.67 11.26
N LEU A 206 16.91 -2.70 10.71
CA LEU A 206 16.55 -3.56 9.58
C LEU A 206 17.32 -3.17 8.31
N ASP A 207 17.47 -1.87 8.05
CA ASP A 207 18.25 -1.36 6.92
C ASP A 207 19.75 -1.69 7.03
N SER A 208 20.27 -1.73 8.25
CA SER A 208 21.70 -1.98 8.51
C SER A 208 22.07 -3.46 8.62
N THR A 209 21.09 -4.34 8.78
CA THR A 209 21.29 -5.77 9.05
C THR A 209 20.48 -6.61 8.09
N ASN A 210 21.11 -7.58 7.43
CA ASN A 210 20.39 -8.52 6.54
C ASN A 210 19.64 -9.55 7.39
N ILE A 211 18.42 -9.20 7.82
CA ILE A 211 17.57 -10.05 8.66
C ILE A 211 16.56 -10.75 7.77
N ASP A 212 16.45 -12.07 7.88
CA ASP A 212 15.38 -12.82 7.26
C ASP A 212 14.02 -12.28 7.74
N ASN A 213 13.06 -12.06 6.80
CA ASN A 213 11.74 -11.45 7.05
C ASN A 213 11.75 -9.95 7.41
N SER A 214 12.79 -9.19 7.02
CA SER A 214 12.84 -7.74 7.22
C SER A 214 11.60 -7.02 6.68
N ASP A 215 11.10 -7.44 5.53
CA ASP A 215 9.92 -6.87 4.87
C ASP A 215 8.64 -7.08 5.68
N GLU A 216 8.45 -8.29 6.25
CA GLU A 216 7.29 -8.58 7.10
C GLU A 216 7.32 -7.77 8.40
N ILE A 217 8.51 -7.58 8.96
CA ILE A 217 8.69 -6.76 10.17
C ILE A 217 8.39 -5.30 9.87
N LEU A 218 8.86 -4.75 8.75
CA LEU A 218 8.57 -3.37 8.32
C LEU A 218 7.07 -3.15 8.14
N GLU A 219 6.35 -4.07 7.49
CA GLU A 219 4.91 -3.96 7.29
C GLU A 219 4.14 -3.93 8.61
N ILE A 220 4.55 -4.75 9.58
CA ILE A 220 3.95 -4.74 10.91
C ILE A 220 4.26 -3.44 11.65
N LEU A 221 5.49 -2.92 11.55
CA LEU A 221 5.89 -1.65 12.17
C LEU A 221 5.13 -0.47 11.56
N GLU A 222 4.91 -0.44 10.25
CA GLU A 222 4.08 0.56 9.57
C GLU A 222 2.64 0.49 10.08
N SER A 223 2.04 -0.71 10.15
CA SER A 223 0.69 -0.89 10.66
C SER A 223 0.54 -0.44 12.12
N ILE A 224 1.55 -0.70 12.96
CA ILE A 224 1.59 -0.24 14.35
C ILE A 224 1.73 1.29 14.41
N ASN A 225 2.61 1.88 13.59
CA ASN A 225 2.83 3.31 13.54
C ASN A 225 1.58 4.09 13.09
N ASP A 226 0.85 3.56 12.12
CA ASP A 226 -0.40 4.17 11.65
C ASP A 226 -1.48 4.12 12.74
N ASN A 227 -1.64 3.01 13.44
CA ASN A 227 -2.53 2.95 14.60
C ASN A 227 -2.13 4.01 15.69
N ILE A 228 -0.83 4.17 15.94
CA ILE A 228 -0.33 5.16 16.91
C ILE A 228 -0.60 6.59 16.46
N LYS A 229 -0.42 6.90 15.16
CA LYS A 229 -0.76 8.22 14.58
C LYS A 229 -2.24 8.52 14.72
N ASP A 230 -3.09 7.52 14.51
CA ASP A 230 -4.55 7.63 14.64
C ASP A 230 -5.04 7.60 16.09
N ASN A 231 -4.10 7.64 17.04
CA ASN A 231 -4.38 7.59 18.48
C ASN A 231 -5.12 6.32 18.93
N GLN A 232 -4.90 5.21 18.22
CA GLN A 232 -5.49 3.91 18.48
C GLN A 232 -4.44 2.94 19.05
N LYS A 233 -4.86 2.04 19.95
CA LYS A 233 -4.00 0.93 20.38
C LYS A 233 -3.86 -0.09 19.26
N PRO A 234 -2.63 -0.51 18.90
CA PRO A 234 -2.43 -1.54 17.90
C PRO A 234 -3.11 -2.87 18.29
N LYS A 235 -3.62 -3.59 17.30
CA LYS A 235 -4.25 -4.89 17.52
C LYS A 235 -3.24 -5.88 18.12
N LYS A 236 -3.68 -6.67 19.11
CA LYS A 236 -2.83 -7.70 19.76
C LYS A 236 -2.14 -8.65 18.77
N GLY A 237 -2.79 -8.92 17.62
CA GLY A 237 -2.23 -9.75 16.56
C GLY A 237 -0.93 -9.20 16.00
N PHE A 238 -0.84 -7.90 15.73
CA PHE A 238 0.38 -7.25 15.24
C PHE A 238 1.51 -7.33 16.27
N LEU A 239 1.21 -7.10 17.54
CA LEU A 239 2.21 -7.19 18.62
C LEU A 239 2.74 -8.61 18.81
N THR A 240 1.88 -9.62 18.65
CA THR A 240 2.27 -11.03 18.73
C THR A 240 3.14 -11.44 17.52
N ALA A 241 2.75 -11.02 16.32
CA ALA A 241 3.51 -11.28 15.10
C ALA A 241 4.88 -10.61 15.15
N LEU A 242 4.94 -9.33 15.54
CA LEU A 242 6.21 -8.61 15.74
C LEU A 242 7.14 -9.33 16.69
N LYS A 243 6.63 -9.79 17.84
CA LYS A 243 7.41 -10.55 18.82
C LYS A 243 7.98 -11.84 18.25
N SER A 244 7.18 -12.55 17.44
CA SER A 244 7.60 -13.82 16.82
C SER A 244 8.71 -13.60 15.78
N LEU A 245 8.50 -12.63 14.89
CA LEU A 245 9.45 -12.34 13.80
C LEU A 245 10.77 -11.74 14.29
N CYS A 246 10.73 -10.93 15.35
CA CYS A 246 11.93 -10.33 15.93
C CYS A 246 12.73 -11.26 16.87
N SER A 247 12.30 -12.49 17.07
CA SER A 247 12.97 -13.43 18.00
C SER A 247 14.36 -13.90 17.53
N GLY A 248 14.69 -13.73 16.25
CA GLY A 248 15.94 -14.21 15.64
C GLY A 248 17.20 -13.40 16.00
N THR A 249 17.06 -12.15 16.44
CA THR A 249 18.19 -11.29 16.83
C THR A 249 17.94 -10.61 18.17
N THR A 250 18.94 -10.62 19.04
CA THR A 250 18.83 -10.08 20.41
C THR A 250 18.44 -8.59 20.43
N ALA A 251 19.00 -7.81 19.50
CA ALA A 251 18.72 -6.37 19.40
C ALA A 251 17.26 -6.09 19.00
N MET A 252 16.77 -6.76 17.94
CA MET A 252 15.40 -6.63 17.50
C MET A 252 14.39 -7.15 18.53
N ALA A 253 14.67 -8.28 19.16
CA ALA A 253 13.83 -8.83 20.24
C ALA A 253 13.72 -7.87 21.43
N GLY A 254 14.79 -7.16 21.77
CA GLY A 254 14.83 -6.15 22.81
C GLY A 254 13.91 -4.96 22.48
N LEU A 255 14.04 -4.39 21.28
CA LEU A 255 13.23 -3.27 20.82
C LEU A 255 11.74 -3.66 20.67
N ALA A 256 11.44 -4.82 20.09
CA ALA A 256 10.08 -5.34 19.99
C ALA A 256 9.44 -5.52 21.37
N THR A 257 10.17 -6.04 22.35
CA THR A 257 9.69 -6.20 23.73
C THR A 257 9.41 -4.84 24.38
N ALA A 258 10.30 -3.85 24.18
CA ALA A 258 10.12 -2.50 24.70
C ALA A 258 8.87 -1.82 24.09
N LEU A 259 8.70 -1.92 22.79
CA LEU A 259 7.54 -1.39 22.07
C LEU A 259 6.22 -2.03 22.57
N ILE A 260 6.19 -3.36 22.66
CA ILE A 260 5.01 -4.08 23.14
C ILE A 260 4.67 -3.66 24.58
N LYS A 261 5.64 -3.59 25.46
CA LYS A 261 5.44 -3.18 26.85
C LYS A 261 4.87 -1.76 26.94
N LEU A 262 5.40 -0.84 26.12
CA LEU A 262 4.95 0.55 26.07
C LEU A 262 3.51 0.68 25.57
N LEU A 263 3.10 -0.11 24.57
CA LEU A 263 1.77 -0.07 23.98
C LEU A 263 0.70 -0.90 24.74
N THR A 264 1.13 -1.76 25.67
CA THR A 264 0.21 -2.56 26.50
C THR A 264 0.08 -2.06 27.93
N ALA A 265 0.92 -1.12 28.35
CA ALA A 265 0.79 -0.42 29.62
C ALA A 265 -0.38 0.57 29.59
#